data_9eaad3cbc38ce094de725b37d5897160
#
_entry.id   9eaad3cbc38ce094de725b37d5897160
#
_cell.length_a   1.000
_cell.length_b   1.000
_cell.length_c   1.000
_cell.angle_alpha   90.00
_cell.angle_beta   90.00
_cell.angle_gamma   90.00
#
_symmetry.space_group_name_H-M   'P 1'
#
loop_
_entity.id
_entity.type
_entity.pdbx_description
1 polymer ?
#
loop_
_entity_poly.entity_id
_entity_poly.type
_entity_poly.pdbx_seq_one_letter_code
_entity_poly.pdbx_strand_id
1 'polypeptide(L)'
;MTQTASERFLTASPANLVAGDFRPLAGGDGDTIQSVDPASPDDVVFESPTRRGDVADAVAAARSALPAWSGRSLEERVAVLRRWQELTKANADRIADLIVLEMGKVRGECLFEANALGGKVDITLGPESLSRVTDYTVPVNDSRDGDCRFKPHGVMAVIGPFNFPAHLPNGHWVPALLTGNTIVFKPSDKTPATGQLLAELMQQALDESGAPKGVFNMVQGAADVASTLTADPGIDGILFTGSWSVGRRILEANLDHPGRIVALELGGSNPAVVMPDAHLRQAVIECARAAFATTGQRCTCTRRIIVHEAIADTFIPAFCRTASNLLVGPGDSTDPVFMGPLVTEASAREALEFQSGLVGAGGSVLVQATSLDRPGHFVTPGVVQVDRFTVENDTECFGPIAQIAIVKDLDEAIEQSNATRYGLAASLFSAERATFDRYFAEVRSGCINWNTGTAGASSKLPFGGLGHSGNHRPAGAFSVDYCAYPVASMVERGGAAAPPAGMLVEDGWFDA
;
A
#
# COMPACT_ATOMS: atom_id res chain seq x y z
N MET A 1 -30.61 4.81 -19.42
CA MET A 1 -29.47 4.77 -18.47
C MET A 1 -28.40 5.64 -19.09
N THR A 2 -27.93 6.63 -18.37
CA THR A 2 -26.78 7.46 -18.79
C THR A 2 -25.55 6.57 -18.80
N GLN A 3 -24.78 6.60 -19.88
CA GLN A 3 -23.55 5.84 -20.01
C GLN A 3 -22.52 6.35 -18.98
N THR A 4 -22.00 5.48 -18.11
CA THR A 4 -20.98 5.89 -17.11
C THR A 4 -19.64 6.14 -17.80
N ALA A 5 -18.81 7.02 -17.21
CA ALA A 5 -17.52 7.35 -17.81
C ALA A 5 -16.56 6.14 -17.91
N SER A 6 -16.72 5.14 -17.05
CA SER A 6 -15.89 3.91 -17.05
C SER A 6 -16.14 2.99 -18.24
N GLU A 7 -17.31 3.06 -18.89
CA GLU A 7 -17.64 2.16 -20.03
C GLU A 7 -16.66 2.28 -21.21
N ARG A 8 -15.98 3.40 -21.35
CA ARG A 8 -14.92 3.59 -22.36
C ARG A 8 -13.56 2.97 -21.97
N PHE A 9 -13.41 2.58 -20.70
CA PHE A 9 -12.17 2.01 -20.16
C PHE A 9 -12.28 0.53 -19.82
N LEU A 10 -13.47 -0.03 -19.74
CA LEU A 10 -13.71 -1.42 -19.38
C LEU A 10 -14.14 -2.22 -20.59
N THR A 11 -13.77 -3.50 -20.61
CA THR A 11 -14.21 -4.44 -21.65
C THR A 11 -15.50 -5.15 -21.26
N ALA A 12 -15.73 -5.31 -19.96
CA ALA A 12 -16.96 -5.86 -19.38
C ALA A 12 -17.76 -4.75 -18.69
N SER A 13 -19.10 -4.92 -18.62
CA SER A 13 -19.93 -4.13 -17.71
C SER A 13 -19.45 -4.30 -16.26
N PRO A 14 -19.88 -3.44 -15.29
CA PRO A 14 -19.55 -3.62 -13.89
C PRO A 14 -19.73 -5.07 -13.43
N ALA A 15 -18.64 -5.71 -12.99
CA ALA A 15 -18.58 -7.15 -12.72
C ALA A 15 -17.65 -7.52 -11.56
N ASN A 16 -17.90 -8.70 -10.98
CA ASN A 16 -16.89 -9.47 -10.25
C ASN A 16 -16.14 -10.39 -11.21
N LEU A 17 -14.90 -10.75 -10.91
CA LEU A 17 -14.16 -11.80 -11.61
C LEU A 17 -14.09 -13.04 -10.72
N VAL A 18 -14.72 -14.13 -11.16
CA VAL A 18 -14.74 -15.39 -10.40
C VAL A 18 -14.44 -16.56 -11.34
N ALA A 19 -13.44 -17.35 -11.02
CA ALA A 19 -13.02 -18.52 -11.82
C ALA A 19 -12.73 -18.19 -13.29
N GLY A 20 -12.21 -16.99 -13.58
CA GLY A 20 -11.90 -16.53 -14.93
C GLY A 20 -13.09 -15.96 -15.71
N ASP A 21 -14.27 -15.86 -15.11
CA ASP A 21 -15.47 -15.35 -15.74
C ASP A 21 -15.89 -14.01 -15.08
N PHE A 22 -16.17 -12.98 -15.90
CA PHE A 22 -16.72 -11.72 -15.44
C PHE A 22 -18.22 -11.86 -15.20
N ARG A 23 -18.63 -11.87 -13.94
CA ARG A 23 -20.02 -11.98 -13.49
C ARG A 23 -20.63 -10.57 -13.33
N PRO A 24 -21.60 -10.17 -14.14
CA PRO A 24 -22.20 -8.84 -14.03
C PRO A 24 -22.77 -8.57 -12.65
N LEU A 25 -22.53 -7.39 -12.11
CA LEU A 25 -23.08 -6.94 -10.84
C LEU A 25 -24.57 -6.55 -10.94
N ALA A 26 -25.05 -6.23 -12.14
CA ALA A 26 -26.46 -5.90 -12.38
C ALA A 26 -27.38 -6.96 -11.80
N GLY A 27 -28.41 -6.51 -11.04
CA GLY A 27 -29.32 -7.38 -10.31
C GLY A 27 -28.71 -8.02 -9.03
N GLY A 28 -27.58 -7.49 -8.52
CA GLY A 28 -27.07 -7.83 -7.21
C GLY A 28 -28.01 -7.41 -6.09
N ASP A 29 -27.85 -8.03 -4.92
CA ASP A 29 -28.71 -7.88 -3.74
C ASP A 29 -28.07 -7.06 -2.61
N GLY A 30 -26.83 -6.60 -2.81
CA GLY A 30 -26.10 -5.78 -1.85
C GLY A 30 -26.23 -4.28 -2.13
N ASP A 31 -25.59 -3.48 -1.26
CA ASP A 31 -25.56 -2.02 -1.39
C ASP A 31 -24.94 -1.57 -2.71
N THR A 32 -25.39 -0.45 -3.23
CA THR A 32 -24.79 0.17 -4.41
C THR A 32 -23.46 0.82 -4.04
N ILE A 33 -22.41 0.49 -4.78
CA ILE A 33 -21.15 1.25 -4.77
C ILE A 33 -21.15 2.22 -5.95
N GLN A 34 -20.62 3.42 -5.70
CA GLN A 34 -20.52 4.46 -6.71
C GLN A 34 -19.16 5.16 -6.58
N SER A 35 -18.49 5.39 -7.71
CA SER A 35 -17.41 6.37 -7.82
C SER A 35 -17.83 7.48 -8.78
N VAL A 36 -17.39 8.70 -8.47
CA VAL A 36 -17.63 9.91 -9.26
C VAL A 36 -16.30 10.57 -9.57
N ASP A 37 -16.26 11.43 -10.57
CA ASP A 37 -15.10 12.30 -10.77
C ASP A 37 -15.01 13.33 -9.62
N PRO A 38 -13.96 13.31 -8.77
CA PRO A 38 -13.86 14.28 -7.68
C PRO A 38 -13.73 15.74 -8.12
N ALA A 39 -13.37 15.99 -9.38
CA ALA A 39 -13.34 17.32 -9.98
C ALA A 39 -14.72 17.78 -10.48
N SER A 40 -15.62 16.84 -10.81
CA SER A 40 -16.97 17.03 -11.33
C SER A 40 -17.91 15.98 -10.71
N PRO A 41 -18.34 16.13 -9.45
CA PRO A 41 -19.05 15.07 -8.70
C PRO A 41 -20.40 14.63 -9.31
N ASP A 42 -20.94 15.39 -10.24
CA ASP A 42 -22.13 15.01 -11.01
C ASP A 42 -21.81 13.94 -12.09
N ASP A 43 -20.53 13.76 -12.43
CA ASP A 43 -20.06 12.80 -13.42
C ASP A 43 -19.79 11.44 -12.75
N VAL A 44 -20.75 10.53 -12.90
CA VAL A 44 -20.64 9.16 -12.39
C VAL A 44 -19.64 8.38 -13.25
N VAL A 45 -18.59 7.85 -12.59
CA VAL A 45 -17.58 7.01 -13.25
C VAL A 45 -17.98 5.54 -13.22
N PHE A 46 -18.41 5.05 -12.08
CA PHE A 46 -18.86 3.67 -11.90
C PHE A 46 -20.05 3.64 -10.92
N GLU A 47 -21.05 2.84 -11.24
CA GLU A 47 -22.18 2.59 -10.34
C GLU A 47 -22.71 1.18 -10.52
N SER A 48 -22.84 0.42 -9.44
CA SER A 48 -23.48 -0.90 -9.47
C SER A 48 -23.86 -1.38 -8.08
N PRO A 49 -24.93 -2.20 -7.94
CA PRO A 49 -25.13 -2.97 -6.73
C PRO A 49 -23.99 -3.99 -6.53
N THR A 50 -23.79 -4.46 -5.33
CA THR A 50 -22.79 -5.48 -5.01
C THR A 50 -23.42 -6.88 -4.91
N ARG A 51 -22.57 -7.93 -4.97
CA ARG A 51 -22.98 -9.33 -4.81
C ARG A 51 -22.12 -9.98 -3.73
N ARG A 52 -22.58 -9.92 -2.49
CA ARG A 52 -21.85 -10.51 -1.36
C ARG A 52 -21.65 -12.02 -1.48
N GLY A 53 -22.60 -12.74 -2.08
CA GLY A 53 -22.50 -14.19 -2.32
C GLY A 53 -21.31 -14.61 -3.18
N ASP A 54 -20.86 -13.74 -4.10
CA ASP A 54 -19.70 -14.03 -4.95
C ASP A 54 -18.37 -14.11 -4.16
N VAL A 55 -18.31 -13.63 -2.91
CA VAL A 55 -17.10 -13.74 -2.06
C VAL A 55 -16.76 -15.20 -1.81
N ALA A 56 -17.73 -16.00 -1.37
CA ALA A 56 -17.51 -17.43 -1.10
C ALA A 56 -17.13 -18.18 -2.38
N ASP A 57 -17.76 -17.86 -3.49
CA ASP A 57 -17.44 -18.45 -4.81
C ASP A 57 -16.02 -18.10 -5.25
N ALA A 58 -15.59 -16.84 -5.07
CA ALA A 58 -14.25 -16.39 -5.41
C ALA A 58 -13.17 -17.08 -4.56
N VAL A 59 -13.42 -17.23 -3.25
CA VAL A 59 -12.54 -17.97 -2.34
C VAL A 59 -12.48 -19.45 -2.72
N ALA A 60 -13.62 -20.08 -3.02
CA ALA A 60 -13.68 -21.48 -3.46
C ALA A 60 -12.93 -21.69 -4.80
N ALA A 61 -13.09 -20.76 -5.76
CA ALA A 61 -12.38 -20.79 -7.02
C ALA A 61 -10.86 -20.67 -6.82
N ALA A 62 -10.42 -19.73 -5.98
CA ALA A 62 -9.00 -19.56 -5.63
C ALA A 62 -8.44 -20.82 -4.96
N ARG A 63 -9.18 -21.43 -4.02
CA ARG A 63 -8.79 -22.66 -3.34
C ARG A 63 -8.68 -23.85 -4.33
N SER A 64 -9.61 -23.95 -5.28
CA SER A 64 -9.61 -24.99 -6.30
C SER A 64 -8.42 -24.86 -7.26
N ALA A 65 -8.05 -23.62 -7.63
CA ALA A 65 -6.92 -23.35 -8.53
C ALA A 65 -5.54 -23.54 -7.87
N LEU A 66 -5.46 -23.45 -6.55
CA LEU A 66 -4.21 -23.39 -5.79
C LEU A 66 -3.28 -24.59 -6.06
N PRO A 67 -3.69 -25.86 -6.04
CA PRO A 67 -2.77 -26.98 -6.28
C PRO A 67 -2.13 -26.93 -7.66
N ALA A 68 -2.92 -26.61 -8.69
CA ALA A 68 -2.43 -26.53 -10.07
C ALA A 68 -1.53 -25.30 -10.29
N TRP A 69 -1.79 -24.18 -9.60
CA TRP A 69 -0.97 -22.99 -9.68
C TRP A 69 0.34 -23.11 -8.89
N SER A 70 0.28 -23.56 -7.63
CA SER A 70 1.46 -23.75 -6.79
C SER A 70 2.40 -24.84 -7.31
N GLY A 71 1.86 -25.82 -8.04
CA GLY A 71 2.62 -26.88 -8.68
C GLY A 71 3.35 -26.46 -9.96
N ARG A 72 3.09 -25.25 -10.50
CA ARG A 72 3.85 -24.73 -11.65
C ARG A 72 5.28 -24.40 -11.27
N SER A 73 6.19 -24.53 -12.23
CA SER A 73 7.57 -24.09 -12.03
C SER A 73 7.65 -22.58 -11.81
N LEU A 74 8.77 -22.11 -11.26
CA LEU A 74 9.01 -20.67 -11.09
C LEU A 74 8.97 -19.96 -12.45
N GLU A 75 9.56 -20.55 -13.48
CA GLU A 75 9.61 -20.00 -14.83
C GLU A 75 8.21 -19.82 -15.44
N GLU A 76 7.32 -20.79 -15.24
CA GLU A 76 5.93 -20.69 -15.73
C GLU A 76 5.17 -19.55 -15.03
N ARG A 77 5.36 -19.37 -13.70
CA ARG A 77 4.76 -18.26 -12.98
C ARG A 77 5.37 -16.89 -13.38
N VAL A 78 6.69 -16.87 -13.63
CA VAL A 78 7.38 -15.68 -14.15
C VAL A 78 6.85 -15.28 -15.53
N ALA A 79 6.57 -16.25 -16.42
CA ALA A 79 6.02 -15.98 -17.75
C ALA A 79 4.68 -15.20 -17.66
N VAL A 80 3.78 -15.59 -16.74
CA VAL A 80 2.52 -14.85 -16.47
C VAL A 80 2.80 -13.42 -16.02
N LEU A 81 3.73 -13.26 -15.06
CA LEU A 81 4.07 -11.93 -14.54
C LEU A 81 4.76 -11.04 -15.59
N ARG A 82 5.56 -11.61 -16.49
CA ARG A 82 6.13 -10.88 -17.65
C ARG A 82 5.03 -10.45 -18.61
N ARG A 83 4.04 -11.31 -18.86
CA ARG A 83 2.89 -10.92 -19.68
C ARG A 83 2.07 -9.81 -19.03
N TRP A 84 1.84 -9.88 -17.72
CA TRP A 84 1.25 -8.81 -16.93
C TRP A 84 2.01 -7.48 -17.08
N GLN A 85 3.34 -7.52 -17.00
CA GLN A 85 4.22 -6.35 -17.18
C GLN A 85 4.03 -5.71 -18.56
N GLU A 86 3.96 -6.52 -19.62
CA GLU A 86 3.73 -6.05 -20.98
C GLU A 86 2.35 -5.37 -21.13
N LEU A 87 1.31 -6.02 -20.61
CA LEU A 87 -0.05 -5.50 -20.68
C LEU A 87 -0.23 -4.19 -19.92
N THR A 88 0.33 -4.09 -18.71
CA THR A 88 0.26 -2.84 -17.94
C THR A 88 1.03 -1.71 -18.62
N LYS A 89 2.19 -1.99 -19.19
CA LYS A 89 2.95 -1.01 -19.98
C LYS A 89 2.18 -0.53 -21.21
N ALA A 90 1.56 -1.46 -21.95
CA ALA A 90 0.76 -1.13 -23.13
C ALA A 90 -0.51 -0.33 -22.81
N ASN A 91 -1.03 -0.44 -21.58
CA ASN A 91 -2.24 0.24 -21.11
C ASN A 91 -1.96 1.36 -20.10
N ALA A 92 -0.71 1.84 -19.98
CA ALA A 92 -0.34 2.81 -18.94
C ALA A 92 -1.17 4.10 -19.00
N ASP A 93 -1.41 4.67 -20.18
CA ASP A 93 -2.26 5.85 -20.34
C ASP A 93 -3.72 5.57 -19.98
N ARG A 94 -4.27 4.43 -20.40
CA ARG A 94 -5.65 4.02 -20.07
C ARG A 94 -5.85 3.85 -18.56
N ILE A 95 -4.87 3.25 -17.87
CA ILE A 95 -4.88 3.10 -16.41
C ILE A 95 -4.77 4.47 -15.74
N ALA A 96 -3.85 5.32 -16.21
CA ALA A 96 -3.64 6.67 -15.66
C ALA A 96 -4.89 7.54 -15.81
N ASP A 97 -5.51 7.55 -16.98
CA ASP A 97 -6.71 8.35 -17.26
C ASP A 97 -7.90 7.92 -16.38
N LEU A 98 -8.04 6.61 -16.13
CA LEU A 98 -9.09 6.10 -15.25
C LEU A 98 -8.82 6.45 -13.77
N ILE A 99 -7.56 6.40 -13.32
CA ILE A 99 -7.19 6.85 -11.96
C ILE A 99 -7.47 8.36 -11.80
N VAL A 100 -7.21 9.19 -12.81
CA VAL A 100 -7.57 10.63 -12.77
C VAL A 100 -9.06 10.78 -12.51
N LEU A 101 -9.90 10.05 -13.24
CA LEU A 101 -11.36 10.14 -13.13
C LEU A 101 -11.90 9.66 -11.78
N GLU A 102 -11.36 8.60 -11.19
CA GLU A 102 -11.89 8.06 -9.94
C GLU A 102 -11.28 8.68 -8.70
N MET A 103 -10.03 9.17 -8.79
CA MET A 103 -9.29 9.65 -7.62
C MET A 103 -8.98 11.15 -7.66
N GLY A 104 -9.06 11.78 -8.82
CA GLY A 104 -8.77 13.20 -9.01
C GLY A 104 -7.28 13.56 -8.98
N LYS A 105 -6.37 12.60 -8.96
CA LYS A 105 -4.92 12.84 -8.97
C LYS A 105 -4.48 13.54 -10.25
N VAL A 106 -3.42 14.33 -10.13
CA VAL A 106 -2.76 14.93 -11.31
C VAL A 106 -2.25 13.83 -12.25
N ARG A 107 -2.55 13.96 -13.54
CA ARG A 107 -2.28 12.92 -14.54
C ARG A 107 -0.83 12.44 -14.56
N GLY A 108 0.13 13.33 -14.32
CA GLY A 108 1.55 12.94 -14.21
C GLY A 108 1.83 11.94 -13.09
N GLU A 109 1.17 12.09 -11.94
CA GLU A 109 1.27 11.13 -10.83
C GLU A 109 0.57 9.80 -11.16
N CYS A 110 -0.56 9.85 -11.86
CA CYS A 110 -1.28 8.64 -12.30
C CYS A 110 -0.48 7.84 -13.33
N LEU A 111 0.17 8.52 -14.26
CA LEU A 111 1.04 7.88 -15.25
C LEU A 111 2.28 7.27 -14.60
N PHE A 112 2.87 7.96 -13.60
CA PHE A 112 3.95 7.39 -12.79
C PHE A 112 3.49 6.11 -12.06
N GLU A 113 2.30 6.12 -11.47
CA GLU A 113 1.70 4.95 -10.82
C GLU A 113 1.48 3.79 -11.81
N ALA A 114 0.88 4.05 -12.96
CA ALA A 114 0.63 3.05 -14.00
C ALA A 114 1.93 2.40 -14.50
N ASN A 115 2.96 3.19 -14.73
CA ASN A 115 4.28 2.69 -15.16
C ASN A 115 4.99 1.87 -14.05
N ALA A 116 4.73 2.16 -12.79
CA ALA A 116 5.33 1.42 -11.67
C ALA A 116 4.79 -0.02 -11.54
N LEU A 117 3.65 -0.36 -12.14
CA LEU A 117 3.07 -1.70 -12.09
C LEU A 117 4.02 -2.76 -12.67
N GLY A 118 4.49 -2.52 -13.90
CA GLY A 118 5.46 -3.39 -14.55
C GLY A 118 6.81 -3.42 -13.81
N GLY A 119 7.26 -2.28 -13.28
CA GLY A 119 8.49 -2.19 -12.50
C GLY A 119 8.51 -3.05 -11.24
N LYS A 120 7.34 -3.32 -10.65
CA LYS A 120 7.23 -4.23 -9.50
C LYS A 120 7.60 -5.67 -9.85
N VAL A 121 7.34 -6.12 -11.06
CA VAL A 121 7.74 -7.44 -11.53
C VAL A 121 9.28 -7.56 -11.51
N ASP A 122 9.98 -6.56 -12.05
CA ASP A 122 11.45 -6.54 -12.06
C ASP A 122 12.04 -6.52 -10.64
N ILE A 123 11.45 -5.72 -9.74
CA ILE A 123 11.87 -5.66 -8.34
C ILE A 123 11.66 -7.02 -7.65
N THR A 124 10.52 -7.67 -7.88
CA THR A 124 10.19 -8.97 -7.25
C THR A 124 11.09 -10.10 -7.76
N LEU A 125 11.50 -10.02 -9.02
CA LEU A 125 12.44 -10.97 -9.64
C LEU A 125 13.91 -10.61 -9.38
N GLY A 126 14.18 -9.42 -8.84
CA GLY A 126 15.53 -8.98 -8.48
C GLY A 126 16.12 -9.77 -7.31
N PRO A 127 17.47 -9.81 -7.22
CA PRO A 127 18.16 -10.61 -6.21
C PRO A 127 17.79 -10.21 -4.77
N GLU A 128 17.49 -8.94 -4.51
CA GLU A 128 17.10 -8.43 -3.19
C GLU A 128 15.76 -9.00 -2.68
N SER A 129 14.88 -9.41 -3.61
CA SER A 129 13.60 -10.05 -3.30
C SER A 129 13.69 -11.56 -3.44
N LEU A 130 14.08 -12.07 -4.61
CA LEU A 130 13.97 -13.50 -4.94
C LEU A 130 14.85 -14.37 -4.04
N SER A 131 16.06 -13.91 -3.67
CA SER A 131 16.95 -14.66 -2.77
C SER A 131 16.34 -14.93 -1.40
N ARG A 132 15.35 -14.14 -0.97
CA ARG A 132 14.69 -14.26 0.35
C ARG A 132 13.75 -15.47 0.43
N VAL A 133 13.31 -15.99 -0.70
CA VAL A 133 12.40 -17.15 -0.83
C VAL A 133 12.98 -18.23 -1.74
N THR A 134 14.30 -18.25 -1.87
CA THR A 134 15.01 -19.28 -2.63
C THR A 134 15.39 -20.45 -1.72
N ASP A 135 15.07 -21.66 -2.15
CA ASP A 135 15.40 -22.88 -1.46
C ASP A 135 16.92 -23.03 -1.28
N TYR A 136 17.34 -23.59 -0.16
CA TYR A 136 18.75 -23.87 0.10
C TYR A 136 18.95 -25.13 0.94
N THR A 137 20.15 -25.71 0.84
CA THR A 137 20.56 -26.91 1.58
C THR A 137 21.81 -26.59 2.41
N VAL A 138 21.86 -27.07 3.64
CA VAL A 138 23.03 -27.00 4.52
C VAL A 138 23.43 -28.40 4.98
N PRO A 139 24.75 -28.74 5.04
CA PRO A 139 25.17 -29.98 5.64
C PRO A 139 24.98 -29.91 7.17
N VAL A 140 24.36 -30.93 7.75
CA VAL A 140 24.13 -31.02 9.20
C VAL A 140 25.19 -31.90 9.87
N ASN A 141 25.52 -33.04 9.22
CA ASN A 141 26.63 -33.94 9.58
C ASN A 141 27.01 -34.79 8.34
N ASP A 142 27.90 -35.78 8.56
CA ASP A 142 28.43 -36.59 7.46
C ASP A 142 27.38 -37.39 6.66
N SER A 143 26.20 -37.70 7.26
CA SER A 143 25.12 -38.45 6.62
C SER A 143 23.86 -37.65 6.36
N ARG A 144 23.75 -36.44 6.92
CA ARG A 144 22.48 -35.67 6.87
C ARG A 144 22.64 -34.26 6.32
N ASP A 145 21.72 -33.90 5.46
CA ASP A 145 21.49 -32.52 5.02
C ASP A 145 20.22 -31.95 5.65
N GLY A 146 20.22 -30.64 5.84
CA GLY A 146 19.04 -29.87 6.16
C GLY A 146 18.60 -29.06 4.95
N ASP A 147 17.40 -29.33 4.43
CA ASP A 147 16.80 -28.51 3.36
C ASP A 147 15.88 -27.47 3.96
N CYS A 148 15.97 -26.25 3.46
CA CYS A 148 14.96 -25.23 3.64
C CYS A 148 14.25 -24.98 2.30
N ARG A 149 12.95 -25.20 2.26
CA ARG A 149 12.12 -24.96 1.07
C ARG A 149 10.99 -23.99 1.41
N PHE A 150 10.64 -23.13 0.46
CA PHE A 150 9.57 -22.16 0.64
C PHE A 150 8.28 -22.65 0.00
N LYS A 151 7.15 -22.48 0.73
CA LYS A 151 5.81 -22.83 0.27
C LYS A 151 4.88 -21.62 0.32
N PRO A 152 3.91 -21.52 -0.62
CA PRO A 152 2.86 -20.51 -0.54
C PRO A 152 1.98 -20.70 0.70
N HIS A 153 1.45 -19.62 1.25
CA HIS A 153 0.43 -19.71 2.31
C HIS A 153 -0.87 -20.32 1.78
N GLY A 154 -1.30 -19.94 0.58
CA GLY A 154 -2.52 -20.44 -0.03
C GLY A 154 -3.34 -19.37 -0.75
N VAL A 155 -4.58 -19.15 -0.28
CA VAL A 155 -5.48 -18.14 -0.81
C VAL A 155 -5.25 -16.82 -0.09
N MET A 156 -4.87 -15.77 -0.83
CA MET A 156 -4.56 -14.45 -0.29
C MET A 156 -5.67 -13.44 -0.62
N ALA A 157 -6.28 -12.86 0.40
CA ALA A 157 -7.15 -11.70 0.25
C ALA A 157 -6.29 -10.44 0.11
N VAL A 158 -6.39 -9.73 -1.01
CA VAL A 158 -5.72 -8.45 -1.23
C VAL A 158 -6.77 -7.34 -1.19
N ILE A 159 -6.67 -6.43 -0.22
CA ILE A 159 -7.62 -5.32 -0.06
C ILE A 159 -6.90 -4.02 -0.38
N GLY A 160 -7.26 -3.42 -1.50
CA GLY A 160 -6.62 -2.23 -2.05
C GLY A 160 -7.19 -0.93 -1.49
N PRO A 161 -6.35 0.11 -1.37
CA PRO A 161 -6.76 1.47 -1.02
C PRO A 161 -7.18 2.28 -2.25
N PHE A 162 -7.71 3.48 -2.04
CA PHE A 162 -8.12 4.36 -3.14
C PHE A 162 -6.98 5.26 -3.66
N ASN A 163 -6.02 5.63 -2.81
CA ASN A 163 -5.03 6.68 -3.13
C ASN A 163 -3.95 6.24 -4.12
N PHE A 164 -3.65 4.96 -4.18
CA PHE A 164 -2.82 4.29 -5.19
C PHE A 164 -3.52 2.97 -5.58
N PRO A 165 -4.67 3.07 -6.27
CA PRO A 165 -5.56 1.93 -6.51
C PRO A 165 -4.97 0.85 -7.38
N ALA A 166 -3.96 1.18 -8.17
CA ALA A 166 -3.24 0.25 -9.02
C ALA A 166 -1.94 -0.26 -8.38
N HIS A 167 -1.08 0.65 -7.91
CA HIS A 167 0.27 0.30 -7.47
C HIS A 167 0.30 -0.51 -6.18
N LEU A 168 -0.49 -0.14 -5.17
CA LEU A 168 -0.43 -0.79 -3.86
C LEU A 168 -0.96 -2.23 -3.88
N PRO A 169 -2.13 -2.53 -4.48
CA PRO A 169 -2.55 -3.92 -4.64
C PRO A 169 -1.58 -4.74 -5.49
N ASN A 170 -1.05 -4.17 -6.59
CA ASN A 170 -0.04 -4.80 -7.42
C ASN A 170 1.23 -5.15 -6.63
N GLY A 171 1.59 -4.31 -5.66
CA GLY A 171 2.68 -4.54 -4.72
C GLY A 171 2.51 -5.82 -3.89
N HIS A 172 1.28 -6.27 -3.67
CA HIS A 172 0.93 -7.47 -2.94
C HIS A 172 0.73 -8.69 -3.85
N TRP A 173 -0.05 -8.57 -4.94
CA TRP A 173 -0.38 -9.76 -5.74
C TRP A 173 0.78 -10.26 -6.61
N VAL A 174 1.69 -9.39 -7.08
CA VAL A 174 2.85 -9.83 -7.87
C VAL A 174 3.73 -10.80 -7.08
N PRO A 175 4.21 -10.49 -5.86
CA PRO A 175 4.98 -11.44 -5.06
C PRO A 175 4.16 -12.66 -4.62
N ALA A 176 2.86 -12.49 -4.33
CA ALA A 176 2.00 -13.60 -3.94
C ALA A 176 1.80 -14.62 -5.09
N LEU A 177 1.55 -14.13 -6.31
CA LEU A 177 1.48 -15.00 -7.50
C LEU A 177 2.82 -15.67 -7.81
N LEU A 178 3.94 -14.94 -7.70
CA LEU A 178 5.28 -15.48 -7.91
C LEU A 178 5.56 -16.66 -6.97
N THR A 179 5.20 -16.55 -5.71
CA THR A 179 5.43 -17.58 -4.69
C THR A 179 4.41 -18.73 -4.73
N GLY A 180 3.42 -18.67 -5.64
CA GLY A 180 2.46 -19.74 -5.89
C GLY A 180 1.14 -19.63 -5.13
N ASN A 181 0.83 -18.49 -4.52
CA ASN A 181 -0.49 -18.21 -3.92
C ASN A 181 -1.51 -17.87 -5.00
N THR A 182 -2.79 -18.04 -4.66
CA THR A 182 -3.92 -17.54 -5.44
C THR A 182 -4.52 -16.31 -4.77
N ILE A 183 -5.25 -15.49 -5.53
CA ILE A 183 -5.68 -14.16 -5.11
C ILE A 183 -7.19 -14.02 -5.13
N VAL A 184 -7.75 -13.40 -4.09
CA VAL A 184 -9.05 -12.74 -4.11
C VAL A 184 -8.82 -11.24 -3.84
N PHE A 185 -8.92 -10.43 -4.87
CA PHE A 185 -8.72 -8.99 -4.81
C PHE A 185 -10.03 -8.27 -4.52
N LYS A 186 -10.01 -7.35 -3.55
CA LYS A 186 -11.08 -6.38 -3.33
C LYS A 186 -10.54 -4.96 -3.53
N PRO A 187 -10.84 -4.30 -4.63
CA PRO A 187 -10.48 -2.90 -4.83
C PRO A 187 -11.20 -1.98 -3.84
N SER A 188 -10.71 -0.75 -3.70
CA SER A 188 -11.46 0.27 -2.97
C SER A 188 -12.81 0.54 -3.63
N ASP A 189 -13.84 0.77 -2.82
CA ASP A 189 -15.15 1.24 -3.25
C ASP A 189 -15.13 2.66 -3.85
N LYS A 190 -14.03 3.39 -3.68
CA LYS A 190 -13.80 4.71 -4.29
C LYS A 190 -13.18 4.62 -5.69
N THR A 191 -12.61 3.48 -6.04
CA THR A 191 -11.90 3.26 -7.32
C THR A 191 -12.23 1.88 -7.92
N PRO A 192 -13.53 1.52 -8.00
CA PRO A 192 -13.98 0.20 -8.46
C PRO A 192 -13.65 -0.05 -9.94
N ALA A 193 -13.79 0.96 -10.81
CA ALA A 193 -13.48 0.81 -12.23
C ALA A 193 -12.00 0.56 -12.48
N THR A 194 -11.11 1.27 -11.76
CA THR A 194 -9.66 1.00 -11.81
C THR A 194 -9.37 -0.44 -11.38
N GLY A 195 -10.00 -0.91 -10.30
CA GLY A 195 -9.86 -2.30 -9.84
C GLY A 195 -10.30 -3.31 -10.91
N GLN A 196 -11.42 -3.07 -11.57
CA GLN A 196 -11.91 -3.96 -12.65
C GLN A 196 -11.00 -3.96 -13.86
N LEU A 197 -10.52 -2.79 -14.31
CA LEU A 197 -9.57 -2.69 -15.42
C LEU A 197 -8.31 -3.54 -15.14
N LEU A 198 -7.77 -3.46 -13.94
CA LEU A 198 -6.59 -4.25 -13.56
C LEU A 198 -6.91 -5.74 -13.54
N ALA A 199 -8.10 -6.13 -13.09
CA ALA A 199 -8.53 -7.52 -13.11
C ALA A 199 -8.72 -8.06 -14.53
N GLU A 200 -9.23 -7.23 -15.46
CA GLU A 200 -9.34 -7.58 -16.89
C GLU A 200 -7.96 -7.84 -17.50
N LEU A 201 -6.98 -6.97 -17.24
CA LEU A 201 -5.61 -7.13 -17.75
C LEU A 201 -4.89 -8.33 -17.11
N MET A 202 -5.11 -8.59 -15.82
CA MET A 202 -4.53 -9.75 -15.13
C MET A 202 -5.15 -11.05 -15.66
N GLN A 203 -6.46 -11.10 -15.84
CA GLN A 203 -7.13 -12.27 -16.41
C GLN A 203 -6.63 -12.53 -17.84
N GLN A 204 -6.44 -11.49 -18.65
CA GLN A 204 -5.83 -11.63 -19.98
C GLN A 204 -4.42 -12.25 -19.91
N ALA A 205 -3.57 -11.80 -18.96
CA ALA A 205 -2.23 -12.36 -18.78
C ALA A 205 -2.27 -13.84 -18.39
N LEU A 206 -3.22 -14.22 -17.53
CA LEU A 206 -3.43 -15.60 -17.09
C LEU A 206 -3.92 -16.50 -18.25
N ASP A 207 -4.91 -16.04 -19.01
CA ASP A 207 -5.50 -16.80 -20.13
C ASP A 207 -4.47 -17.03 -21.25
N GLU A 208 -3.75 -16.00 -21.66
CA GLU A 208 -2.71 -16.09 -22.70
C GLU A 208 -1.53 -16.98 -22.27
N SER A 209 -1.30 -17.14 -20.97
CA SER A 209 -0.27 -18.03 -20.41
C SER A 209 -0.81 -19.42 -20.03
N GLY A 210 -2.07 -19.74 -20.35
CA GLY A 210 -2.71 -21.01 -20.03
C GLY A 210 -2.75 -21.31 -18.53
N ALA A 211 -2.90 -20.30 -17.69
CA ALA A 211 -2.99 -20.47 -16.23
C ALA A 211 -4.34 -21.11 -15.84
N PRO A 212 -4.41 -21.84 -14.71
CA PRO A 212 -5.67 -22.35 -14.22
C PRO A 212 -6.68 -21.22 -13.96
N LYS A 213 -7.95 -21.44 -14.30
CA LYS A 213 -9.03 -20.52 -13.93
C LYS A 213 -9.14 -20.41 -12.41
N GLY A 214 -9.32 -19.19 -11.89
CA GLY A 214 -9.45 -18.95 -10.45
C GLY A 214 -8.13 -18.60 -9.74
N VAL A 215 -6.99 -18.54 -10.42
CA VAL A 215 -5.71 -18.07 -9.84
C VAL A 215 -5.84 -16.64 -9.35
N PHE A 216 -6.56 -15.79 -10.08
CA PHE A 216 -6.88 -14.44 -9.68
C PHE A 216 -8.40 -14.24 -9.76
N ASN A 217 -8.99 -13.73 -8.68
CA ASN A 217 -10.40 -13.38 -8.60
C ASN A 217 -10.52 -11.95 -8.07
N MET A 218 -11.65 -11.30 -8.35
CA MET A 218 -11.94 -9.95 -7.85
C MET A 218 -13.39 -9.85 -7.41
N VAL A 219 -13.63 -9.24 -6.25
CA VAL A 219 -14.96 -8.95 -5.71
C VAL A 219 -15.09 -7.46 -5.43
N GLN A 220 -16.09 -6.83 -6.03
CA GLN A 220 -16.44 -5.43 -5.81
C GLN A 220 -17.28 -5.27 -4.56
N GLY A 221 -17.02 -4.21 -3.79
CA GLY A 221 -17.84 -3.91 -2.63
C GLY A 221 -17.19 -2.95 -1.64
N ALA A 222 -17.97 -2.51 -0.67
CA ALA A 222 -17.55 -1.64 0.42
C ALA A 222 -17.05 -2.45 1.65
N ALA A 223 -17.27 -1.92 2.84
CA ALA A 223 -16.80 -2.50 4.09
C ALA A 223 -17.44 -3.87 4.42
N ASP A 224 -18.66 -4.08 4.00
CA ASP A 224 -19.41 -5.32 4.20
C ASP A 224 -18.80 -6.51 3.44
N VAL A 225 -18.46 -6.30 2.14
CA VAL A 225 -17.76 -7.28 1.31
C VAL A 225 -16.33 -7.53 1.83
N ALA A 226 -15.62 -6.45 2.25
CA ALA A 226 -14.30 -6.60 2.86
C ALA A 226 -14.34 -7.43 4.15
N SER A 227 -15.31 -7.19 5.03
CA SER A 227 -15.50 -7.96 6.27
C SER A 227 -15.83 -9.42 5.98
N THR A 228 -16.72 -9.69 5.02
CA THR A 228 -17.05 -11.03 4.59
C THR A 228 -15.81 -11.77 4.07
N LEU A 229 -15.01 -11.12 3.22
CA LEU A 229 -13.78 -11.71 2.67
C LEU A 229 -12.74 -12.01 3.75
N THR A 230 -12.49 -11.05 4.66
CA THR A 230 -11.47 -11.22 5.72
C THR A 230 -11.87 -12.22 6.79
N ALA A 231 -13.16 -12.49 6.96
CA ALA A 231 -13.69 -13.51 7.89
C ALA A 231 -13.85 -14.89 7.25
N ASP A 232 -13.73 -15.02 5.93
CA ASP A 232 -13.93 -16.30 5.24
C ASP A 232 -12.86 -17.32 5.68
N PRO A 233 -13.26 -18.54 6.12
CA PRO A 233 -12.34 -19.57 6.61
C PRO A 233 -11.42 -20.12 5.49
N GLY A 234 -11.77 -19.93 4.24
CA GLY A 234 -10.95 -20.32 3.09
C GLY A 234 -9.78 -19.38 2.77
N ILE A 235 -9.60 -18.28 3.51
CA ILE A 235 -8.48 -17.35 3.36
C ILE A 235 -7.32 -17.75 4.26
N ASP A 236 -6.12 -17.86 3.70
CA ASP A 236 -4.87 -18.18 4.43
C ASP A 236 -4.04 -16.92 4.72
N GLY A 237 -4.28 -15.83 4.02
CA GLY A 237 -3.57 -14.58 4.23
C GLY A 237 -4.37 -13.36 3.85
N ILE A 238 -4.13 -12.24 4.57
CA ILE A 238 -4.76 -10.94 4.34
C ILE A 238 -3.66 -9.91 4.12
N LEU A 239 -3.66 -9.30 2.94
CA LEU A 239 -2.73 -8.24 2.56
C LEU A 239 -3.55 -6.95 2.41
N PHE A 240 -3.41 -6.05 3.38
CA PHE A 240 -4.25 -4.87 3.51
C PHE A 240 -3.42 -3.59 3.50
N THR A 241 -3.85 -2.63 2.70
CA THR A 241 -3.39 -1.24 2.77
C THR A 241 -4.58 -0.33 3.03
N GLY A 242 -4.50 0.51 4.07
CA GLY A 242 -5.58 1.42 4.44
C GLY A 242 -5.37 2.12 5.78
N SER A 243 -6.48 2.44 6.49
CA SER A 243 -6.41 3.12 7.78
C SER A 243 -6.15 2.17 8.95
N TRP A 244 -5.54 2.71 10.03
CA TRP A 244 -5.37 1.99 11.31
C TRP A 244 -6.69 1.43 11.85
N SER A 245 -7.78 2.20 11.77
CA SER A 245 -9.07 1.77 12.29
C SER A 245 -9.61 0.51 11.61
N VAL A 246 -9.37 0.36 10.31
CA VAL A 246 -9.74 -0.86 9.56
C VAL A 246 -8.74 -1.98 9.81
N GLY A 247 -7.43 -1.68 9.79
CA GLY A 247 -6.39 -2.67 10.11
C GLY A 247 -6.58 -3.31 11.49
N ARG A 248 -6.94 -2.50 12.48
CA ARG A 248 -7.28 -3.00 13.82
C ARG A 248 -8.46 -3.97 13.80
N ARG A 249 -9.54 -3.65 13.07
CA ARG A 249 -10.70 -4.56 12.94
C ARG A 249 -10.33 -5.88 12.26
N ILE A 250 -9.43 -5.83 11.26
CA ILE A 250 -8.92 -7.04 10.61
C ILE A 250 -8.15 -7.89 11.63
N LEU A 251 -7.27 -7.30 12.45
CA LEU A 251 -6.57 -8.03 13.51
C LEU A 251 -7.53 -8.64 14.52
N GLU A 252 -8.50 -7.87 15.02
CA GLU A 252 -9.50 -8.33 15.97
C GLU A 252 -10.33 -9.52 15.42
N ALA A 253 -10.74 -9.44 14.15
CA ALA A 253 -11.50 -10.51 13.48
C ALA A 253 -10.68 -11.78 13.21
N ASN A 254 -9.33 -11.72 13.34
CA ASN A 254 -8.45 -12.84 13.03
C ASN A 254 -7.68 -13.37 14.25
N LEU A 255 -8.04 -12.97 15.47
CA LEU A 255 -7.37 -13.44 16.71
C LEU A 255 -7.44 -14.97 16.88
N ASP A 256 -8.52 -15.60 16.45
CA ASP A 256 -8.71 -17.05 16.55
C ASP A 256 -8.11 -17.83 15.37
N HIS A 257 -7.40 -17.14 14.46
CA HIS A 257 -6.76 -17.71 13.27
C HIS A 257 -5.23 -17.49 13.26
N PRO A 258 -4.47 -18.03 14.25
CA PRO A 258 -3.04 -17.73 14.40
C PRO A 258 -2.17 -18.20 13.21
N GLY A 259 -2.66 -19.17 12.41
CA GLY A 259 -1.99 -19.64 11.21
C GLY A 259 -2.17 -18.73 9.98
N ARG A 260 -3.06 -17.74 10.05
CA ARG A 260 -3.34 -16.81 8.95
C ARG A 260 -2.34 -15.69 8.96
N ILE A 261 -1.63 -15.48 7.86
CA ILE A 261 -0.76 -14.31 7.72
C ILE A 261 -1.61 -13.05 7.55
N VAL A 262 -1.29 -12.01 8.30
CA VAL A 262 -1.89 -10.68 8.14
C VAL A 262 -0.76 -9.68 7.93
N ALA A 263 -0.70 -9.03 6.77
CA ALA A 263 0.25 -7.96 6.47
C ALA A 263 -0.52 -6.64 6.33
N LEU A 264 -0.16 -5.68 7.17
CA LEU A 264 -0.82 -4.38 7.28
C LEU A 264 0.13 -3.26 6.90
N GLU A 265 -0.24 -2.48 5.89
CA GLU A 265 0.36 -1.22 5.51
C GLU A 265 -0.66 -0.11 5.78
N LEU A 266 -0.37 0.76 6.75
CA LEU A 266 -1.36 1.69 7.28
C LEU A 266 -0.90 3.15 7.18
N GLY A 267 -1.66 4.06 7.77
CA GLY A 267 -1.40 5.49 7.75
C GLY A 267 -0.10 5.92 8.44
N GLY A 268 0.14 7.22 8.48
CA GLY A 268 1.34 7.78 9.09
C GLY A 268 1.14 9.23 9.58
N SER A 269 1.86 9.58 10.63
CA SER A 269 2.01 10.94 11.15
C SER A 269 3.49 11.36 11.03
N ASN A 270 3.95 11.51 9.78
CA ASN A 270 5.36 11.50 9.41
C ASN A 270 6.04 12.85 9.71
N PRO A 271 7.15 12.88 10.48
CA PRO A 271 7.92 14.08 10.75
C PRO A 271 8.96 14.35 9.65
N ALA A 272 9.17 15.64 9.37
CA ALA A 272 10.32 16.16 8.64
C ALA A 272 11.04 17.18 9.51
N VAL A 273 12.28 16.90 9.89
CA VAL A 273 13.11 17.76 10.73
C VAL A 273 14.02 18.60 9.88
N VAL A 274 14.11 19.90 10.15
CA VAL A 274 14.99 20.84 9.44
C VAL A 274 15.96 21.48 10.44
N MET A 275 17.26 21.10 10.32
CA MET A 275 18.35 21.56 11.19
C MET A 275 18.98 22.86 10.65
N PRO A 276 19.75 23.61 11.49
CA PRO A 276 20.32 24.91 11.10
C PRO A 276 21.22 24.87 9.88
N ASP A 277 21.92 23.79 9.66
CA ASP A 277 22.87 23.54 8.57
C ASP A 277 22.22 22.97 7.29
N ALA A 278 20.88 22.84 7.28
CA ALA A 278 20.15 22.33 6.13
C ALA A 278 20.24 23.27 4.92
N HIS A 279 20.25 22.68 3.72
CA HIS A 279 20.07 23.46 2.50
C HIS A 279 18.60 23.93 2.40
N LEU A 280 18.32 25.14 2.84
CA LEU A 280 16.96 25.65 3.03
C LEU A 280 16.04 25.51 1.81
N ARG A 281 16.55 25.87 0.62
CA ARG A 281 15.76 25.76 -0.62
C ARG A 281 15.32 24.32 -0.90
N GLN A 282 16.22 23.36 -0.70
CA GLN A 282 15.90 21.92 -0.84
C GLN A 282 14.90 21.48 0.21
N ALA A 283 15.10 21.84 1.46
CA ALA A 283 14.20 21.48 2.56
C ALA A 283 12.77 22.03 2.31
N VAL A 284 12.63 23.29 1.88
CA VAL A 284 11.31 23.87 1.55
C VAL A 284 10.63 23.11 0.41
N ILE A 285 11.34 22.83 -0.69
CA ILE A 285 10.78 22.11 -1.86
C ILE A 285 10.34 20.69 -1.45
N GLU A 286 11.21 19.95 -0.78
CA GLU A 286 10.97 18.57 -0.40
C GLU A 286 9.87 18.44 0.67
N CYS A 287 9.83 19.33 1.66
CA CYS A 287 8.74 19.38 2.64
C CYS A 287 7.40 19.72 1.97
N ALA A 288 7.36 20.72 1.09
CA ALA A 288 6.13 21.10 0.38
C ALA A 288 5.65 19.97 -0.56
N ARG A 289 6.56 19.37 -1.34
CA ARG A 289 6.25 18.23 -2.19
C ARG A 289 5.72 17.05 -1.36
N ALA A 290 6.37 16.72 -0.26
CA ALA A 290 5.97 15.59 0.57
C ALA A 290 4.68 15.85 1.36
N ALA A 291 4.38 17.10 1.74
CA ALA A 291 3.15 17.43 2.45
C ALA A 291 1.92 17.44 1.53
N PHE A 292 2.07 17.95 0.30
CA PHE A 292 0.92 18.33 -0.54
C PHE A 292 0.74 17.50 -1.82
N ALA A 293 1.73 16.71 -2.26
CA ALA A 293 1.56 15.81 -3.41
C ALA A 293 0.36 14.86 -3.20
N THR A 294 -0.37 14.57 -4.27
CA THR A 294 -1.64 13.81 -4.22
C THR A 294 -2.65 14.44 -3.26
N THR A 295 -2.58 15.78 -3.08
CA THR A 295 -3.45 16.55 -2.17
C THR A 295 -3.36 16.06 -0.71
N GLY A 296 -2.15 15.65 -0.29
CA GLY A 296 -1.93 15.10 1.05
C GLY A 296 -2.44 13.67 1.25
N GLN A 297 -2.95 12.99 0.22
CA GLN A 297 -3.57 11.66 0.32
C GLN A 297 -2.56 10.51 0.13
N ARG A 298 -1.38 10.62 0.77
CA ARG A 298 -0.39 9.52 0.85
C ARG A 298 -0.12 9.16 2.30
N CYS A 299 0.03 7.89 2.57
CA CYS A 299 0.44 7.40 3.90
C CYS A 299 1.80 7.98 4.34
N THR A 300 2.69 8.29 3.38
CA THR A 300 4.02 8.87 3.61
C THR A 300 4.04 10.40 3.58
N CYS A 301 2.93 11.10 3.43
CA CYS A 301 2.94 12.57 3.44
C CYS A 301 3.54 13.13 4.73
N THR A 302 4.36 14.19 4.61
CA THR A 302 4.83 14.96 5.76
C THR A 302 3.64 15.64 6.44
N ARG A 303 3.32 15.22 7.66
CA ARG A 303 2.25 15.81 8.48
C ARG A 303 2.79 16.81 9.49
N ARG A 304 4.01 16.56 9.97
CA ARG A 304 4.65 17.31 11.05
C ARG A 304 6.02 17.81 10.57
N ILE A 305 6.19 19.12 10.50
CA ILE A 305 7.46 19.76 10.16
C ILE A 305 8.05 20.29 11.46
N ILE A 306 9.24 19.87 11.80
CA ILE A 306 9.94 20.22 13.04
C ILE A 306 11.14 21.06 12.65
N VAL A 307 11.13 22.35 13.00
CA VAL A 307 12.10 23.34 12.54
C VAL A 307 12.96 23.83 13.69
N HIS A 308 14.27 23.80 13.54
CA HIS A 308 15.17 24.37 14.53
C HIS A 308 15.01 25.91 14.60
N GLU A 309 14.97 26.46 15.82
CA GLU A 309 14.70 27.88 16.09
C GLU A 309 15.60 28.84 15.31
N ALA A 310 16.89 28.51 15.14
CA ALA A 310 17.88 29.34 14.46
C ALA A 310 17.55 29.63 12.98
N ILE A 311 16.67 28.84 12.35
CA ILE A 311 16.28 29.01 10.93
C ILE A 311 14.78 29.20 10.74
N ALA A 312 14.01 29.18 11.82
CA ALA A 312 12.54 29.25 11.79
C ALA A 312 12.07 30.53 11.04
N ASP A 313 12.66 31.67 11.33
CA ASP A 313 12.32 32.97 10.70
C ASP A 313 12.60 33.03 9.20
N THR A 314 13.41 32.12 8.66
CA THR A 314 13.71 32.05 7.23
C THR A 314 12.91 30.92 6.57
N PHE A 315 12.91 29.73 7.18
CA PHE A 315 12.28 28.53 6.62
C PHE A 315 10.75 28.66 6.59
N ILE A 316 10.13 29.03 7.72
CA ILE A 316 8.66 29.04 7.86
C ILE A 316 8.00 29.99 6.85
N PRO A 317 8.42 31.26 6.70
CA PRO A 317 7.83 32.14 5.69
C PRO A 317 8.06 31.65 4.26
N ALA A 318 9.21 31.03 3.97
CA ALA A 318 9.50 30.47 2.64
C ALA A 318 8.59 29.26 2.34
N PHE A 319 8.41 28.36 3.30
CA PHE A 319 7.52 27.22 3.20
C PHE A 319 6.05 27.66 3.01
N CYS A 320 5.57 28.60 3.82
CA CYS A 320 4.21 29.14 3.73
C CYS A 320 3.95 29.80 2.37
N ARG A 321 4.89 30.60 1.86
CA ARG A 321 4.79 31.19 0.51
C ARG A 321 4.74 30.11 -0.56
N THR A 322 5.55 29.05 -0.44
CA THR A 322 5.51 27.92 -1.36
C THR A 322 4.16 27.23 -1.33
N ALA A 323 3.65 26.89 -0.13
CA ALA A 323 2.34 26.26 0.05
C ALA A 323 1.19 27.11 -0.54
N SER A 324 1.18 28.40 -0.27
CA SER A 324 0.14 29.33 -0.77
C SER A 324 0.14 29.53 -2.29
N ASN A 325 1.23 29.18 -2.97
CA ASN A 325 1.37 29.31 -4.41
C ASN A 325 1.32 27.97 -5.17
N LEU A 326 0.95 26.88 -4.50
CA LEU A 326 0.70 25.61 -5.19
C LEU A 326 -0.59 25.72 -6.03
N LEU A 327 -0.47 25.31 -7.30
CA LEU A 327 -1.59 25.36 -8.24
C LEU A 327 -2.54 24.18 -7.99
N VAL A 328 -3.80 24.49 -7.71
CA VAL A 328 -4.87 23.52 -7.43
C VAL A 328 -5.88 23.52 -8.58
N GLY A 329 -6.17 22.37 -9.14
CA GLY A 329 -7.10 22.23 -10.27
C GLY A 329 -7.40 20.78 -10.64
N PRO A 330 -8.18 20.54 -11.71
CA PRO A 330 -8.47 19.19 -12.19
C PRO A 330 -7.21 18.42 -12.56
N GLY A 331 -7.19 17.12 -12.28
CA GLY A 331 -6.03 16.27 -12.52
C GLY A 331 -5.67 16.10 -13.99
N ASP A 332 -6.61 16.26 -14.88
CA ASP A 332 -6.48 16.21 -16.35
C ASP A 332 -6.24 17.58 -17.01
N SER A 333 -6.07 18.65 -16.21
CA SER A 333 -5.83 20.00 -16.72
C SER A 333 -4.62 20.04 -17.66
N THR A 334 -4.75 20.81 -18.74
CA THR A 334 -3.62 21.16 -19.64
C THR A 334 -2.68 22.20 -19.03
N ASP A 335 -3.19 22.99 -18.07
CA ASP A 335 -2.37 23.92 -17.29
C ASP A 335 -1.59 23.17 -16.22
N PRO A 336 -0.41 23.68 -15.81
CA PRO A 336 0.33 23.08 -14.70
C PRO A 336 -0.50 23.05 -13.43
N VAL A 337 -0.77 21.86 -12.89
CA VAL A 337 -1.46 21.65 -11.62
C VAL A 337 -0.57 20.80 -10.73
N PHE A 338 -0.47 21.16 -9.45
CA PHE A 338 0.28 20.40 -8.45
C PHE A 338 -0.61 19.52 -7.59
N MET A 339 -1.82 20.00 -7.26
CA MET A 339 -2.81 19.30 -6.43
C MET A 339 -4.13 19.18 -7.18
N GLY A 340 -4.68 17.98 -7.22
CA GLY A 340 -6.06 17.71 -7.62
C GLY A 340 -7.06 17.91 -6.48
N PRO A 341 -8.33 17.49 -6.66
CA PRO A 341 -9.30 17.44 -5.57
C PRO A 341 -8.99 16.33 -4.56
N LEU A 342 -9.64 16.34 -3.42
CA LEU A 342 -9.76 15.19 -2.53
C LEU A 342 -10.79 14.19 -3.08
N VAL A 343 -10.61 12.91 -2.76
CA VAL A 343 -11.40 11.83 -3.37
C VAL A 343 -12.91 11.93 -3.09
N THR A 344 -13.32 12.49 -1.95
CA THR A 344 -14.71 12.67 -1.57
C THR A 344 -14.94 14.02 -0.91
N GLU A 345 -16.20 14.49 -0.90
CA GLU A 345 -16.65 15.64 -0.12
C GLU A 345 -16.38 15.47 1.38
N ALA A 346 -16.58 14.25 1.90
CA ALA A 346 -16.28 13.92 3.28
C ALA A 346 -14.80 14.15 3.61
N SER A 347 -13.89 13.71 2.73
CA SER A 347 -12.45 13.93 2.92
C SER A 347 -12.09 15.42 2.89
N ALA A 348 -12.75 16.23 2.05
CA ALA A 348 -12.56 17.67 2.01
C ALA A 348 -13.02 18.34 3.32
N ARG A 349 -14.19 17.96 3.82
CA ARG A 349 -14.71 18.43 5.09
C ARG A 349 -13.82 18.04 6.27
N GLU A 350 -13.40 16.77 6.35
CA GLU A 350 -12.50 16.27 7.39
C GLU A 350 -11.16 17.02 7.44
N ALA A 351 -10.59 17.39 6.29
CA ALA A 351 -9.37 18.18 6.24
C ALA A 351 -9.55 19.60 6.82
N LEU A 352 -10.69 20.26 6.51
CA LEU A 352 -11.00 21.58 7.05
C LEU A 352 -11.36 21.53 8.55
N GLU A 353 -12.08 20.49 8.98
CA GLU A 353 -12.38 20.23 10.38
C GLU A 353 -11.11 19.96 11.18
N PHE A 354 -10.15 19.23 10.62
CA PHE A 354 -8.85 18.99 11.25
C PHE A 354 -8.09 20.30 11.48
N GLN A 355 -8.01 21.19 10.46
CA GLN A 355 -7.42 22.52 10.64
C GLN A 355 -8.11 23.31 11.76
N SER A 356 -9.45 23.31 11.78
CA SER A 356 -10.23 24.00 12.81
C SER A 356 -9.98 23.41 14.21
N GLY A 357 -9.84 22.08 14.30
CA GLY A 357 -9.48 21.39 15.54
C GLY A 357 -8.11 21.79 16.07
N LEU A 358 -7.10 21.92 15.20
CA LEU A 358 -5.77 22.42 15.59
C LEU A 358 -5.84 23.85 16.15
N VAL A 359 -6.62 24.73 15.53
CA VAL A 359 -6.83 26.10 16.02
C VAL A 359 -7.53 26.10 17.39
N GLY A 360 -8.57 25.26 17.54
CA GLY A 360 -9.26 25.07 18.81
C GLY A 360 -8.35 24.55 19.94
N ALA A 361 -7.30 23.82 19.58
CA ALA A 361 -6.27 23.35 20.50
C ALA A 361 -5.12 24.35 20.74
N GLY A 362 -5.24 25.61 20.24
CA GLY A 362 -4.27 26.68 20.46
C GLY A 362 -3.27 26.86 19.30
N GLY A 363 -3.41 26.14 18.21
CA GLY A 363 -2.57 26.33 17.02
C GLY A 363 -2.84 27.66 16.31
N SER A 364 -1.81 28.19 15.66
CA SER A 364 -1.86 29.43 14.88
C SER A 364 -1.86 29.12 13.37
N VAL A 365 -2.85 29.60 12.64
CA VAL A 365 -2.91 29.43 11.19
C VAL A 365 -1.87 30.31 10.51
N LEU A 366 -0.95 29.68 9.78
CA LEU A 366 0.04 30.38 8.96
C LEU A 366 -0.41 30.47 7.49
N VAL A 367 -1.07 29.42 6.99
CA VAL A 367 -1.74 29.38 5.68
C VAL A 367 -3.11 28.75 5.89
N GLN A 368 -4.15 29.47 5.52
CA GLN A 368 -5.53 29.02 5.66
C GLN A 368 -5.91 28.07 4.54
N ALA A 369 -6.25 26.82 4.88
CA ALA A 369 -6.92 25.93 3.94
C ALA A 369 -8.39 26.34 3.78
N THR A 370 -8.85 26.36 2.54
CA THR A 370 -10.25 26.67 2.19
C THR A 370 -10.70 25.80 1.03
N SER A 371 -11.99 25.52 0.93
CA SER A 371 -12.58 24.99 -0.31
C SER A 371 -12.51 26.05 -1.40
N LEU A 372 -12.27 25.61 -2.65
CA LEU A 372 -12.36 26.51 -3.81
C LEU A 372 -13.85 26.75 -4.17
N ASP A 373 -14.15 27.97 -4.60
CA ASP A 373 -15.48 28.33 -5.11
C ASP A 373 -15.68 27.82 -6.56
N ARG A 374 -15.76 26.49 -6.67
CA ARG A 374 -16.01 25.76 -7.92
C ARG A 374 -16.52 24.35 -7.62
N PRO A 375 -17.19 23.67 -8.60
CA PRO A 375 -17.53 22.26 -8.44
C PRO A 375 -16.30 21.41 -8.16
N GLY A 376 -16.49 20.31 -7.40
CA GLY A 376 -15.42 19.37 -7.02
C GLY A 376 -14.91 19.56 -5.59
N HIS A 377 -14.16 18.57 -5.13
CA HIS A 377 -13.70 18.49 -3.74
C HIS A 377 -12.32 19.16 -3.54
N PHE A 378 -12.15 20.35 -4.08
CA PHE A 378 -10.87 21.08 -4.04
C PHE A 378 -10.67 21.80 -2.72
N VAL A 379 -9.53 21.55 -2.08
CA VAL A 379 -9.09 22.22 -0.84
C VAL A 379 -7.67 22.77 -1.07
N THR A 380 -7.47 24.04 -0.72
CA THR A 380 -6.14 24.67 -0.78
C THR A 380 -5.22 24.14 0.33
N PRO A 381 -3.88 24.24 0.19
CA PRO A 381 -2.97 23.88 1.27
C PRO A 381 -3.24 24.62 2.55
N GLY A 382 -3.15 23.95 3.70
CA GLY A 382 -3.19 24.53 5.02
C GLY A 382 -1.88 24.32 5.78
N VAL A 383 -1.46 25.33 6.56
CA VAL A 383 -0.30 25.24 7.44
C VAL A 383 -0.67 25.82 8.80
N VAL A 384 -0.51 25.02 9.85
CA VAL A 384 -0.82 25.43 11.22
C VAL A 384 0.43 25.26 12.09
N GLN A 385 0.85 26.31 12.75
CA GLN A 385 1.90 26.23 13.77
C GLN A 385 1.29 25.76 15.08
N VAL A 386 1.90 24.74 15.68
CA VAL A 386 1.54 24.18 16.99
C VAL A 386 2.70 24.39 17.96
N ASP A 387 2.41 24.36 19.27
CA ASP A 387 3.44 24.51 20.29
C ASP A 387 4.40 23.31 20.26
N ARG A 388 3.85 22.11 20.29
CA ARG A 388 4.60 20.83 20.21
C ARG A 388 3.71 19.70 19.74
N PHE A 389 4.35 18.61 19.28
CA PHE A 389 3.65 17.36 18.99
C PHE A 389 3.58 16.49 20.24
N THR A 390 2.43 15.85 20.44
CA THR A 390 2.17 14.92 21.54
C THR A 390 1.42 13.70 21.05
N VAL A 391 1.55 12.57 21.77
CA VAL A 391 0.84 11.33 21.45
C VAL A 391 -0.68 11.47 21.62
N GLU A 392 -1.12 12.34 22.52
CA GLU A 392 -2.54 12.59 22.79
C GLU A 392 -3.24 13.23 21.60
N ASN A 393 -2.56 14.12 20.90
CA ASN A 393 -3.09 14.86 19.76
C ASN A 393 -2.69 14.26 18.41
N ASP A 394 -2.18 13.02 18.42
CA ASP A 394 -1.65 12.34 17.22
C ASP A 394 -2.79 11.76 16.37
N THR A 395 -3.26 12.56 15.42
CA THR A 395 -4.30 12.19 14.45
C THR A 395 -3.76 12.38 13.04
N GLU A 396 -3.90 11.34 12.19
CA GLU A 396 -3.58 11.45 10.78
C GLU A 396 -4.67 12.26 10.05
N CYS A 397 -4.28 13.38 9.44
CA CYS A 397 -5.11 14.07 8.46
C CYS A 397 -4.73 13.59 7.04
N PHE A 398 -5.63 12.89 6.37
CA PHE A 398 -5.39 12.40 5.01
C PHE A 398 -5.81 13.45 3.97
N GLY A 399 -5.23 14.64 4.09
CA GLY A 399 -5.54 15.84 3.31
C GLY A 399 -4.38 16.84 3.33
N PRO A 400 -4.53 18.02 2.68
CA PRO A 400 -3.45 18.96 2.43
C PRO A 400 -3.18 19.90 3.62
N ILE A 401 -3.05 19.36 4.83
CA ILE A 401 -2.78 20.12 6.04
C ILE A 401 -1.43 19.69 6.63
N ALA A 402 -0.50 20.65 6.75
CA ALA A 402 0.78 20.45 7.41
C ALA A 402 0.81 21.20 8.76
N GLN A 403 1.46 20.62 9.75
CA GLN A 403 1.70 21.24 11.04
C GLN A 403 3.17 21.58 11.20
N ILE A 404 3.50 22.69 11.89
CA ILE A 404 4.87 23.11 12.16
C ILE A 404 5.05 23.30 13.65
N ALA A 405 6.14 22.75 14.22
CA ALA A 405 6.63 23.07 15.57
C ALA A 405 8.09 23.52 15.50
N ILE A 406 8.48 24.37 16.46
CA ILE A 406 9.85 24.89 16.57
C ILE A 406 10.55 24.21 17.74
N VAL A 407 11.81 23.81 17.54
CA VAL A 407 12.64 23.11 18.52
C VAL A 407 13.99 23.82 18.69
N LYS A 408 14.64 23.57 19.84
CA LYS A 408 15.91 24.23 20.20
C LYS A 408 17.13 23.46 19.69
N ASP A 409 17.00 22.13 19.61
CA ASP A 409 18.12 21.25 19.33
C ASP A 409 17.64 19.91 18.72
N LEU A 410 18.60 19.04 18.40
CA LEU A 410 18.33 17.71 17.85
C LEU A 410 17.65 16.78 18.86
N ASP A 411 17.92 16.92 20.16
CA ASP A 411 17.30 16.08 21.20
C ASP A 411 15.79 16.30 21.23
N GLU A 412 15.35 17.55 21.26
CA GLU A 412 13.94 17.91 21.19
C GLU A 412 13.32 17.53 19.85
N ALA A 413 14.06 17.66 18.74
CA ALA A 413 13.59 17.23 17.42
C ALA A 413 13.34 15.72 17.36
N ILE A 414 14.21 14.90 17.94
CA ILE A 414 14.04 13.45 18.05
C ILE A 414 12.87 13.10 18.98
N GLU A 415 12.76 13.77 20.14
CA GLU A 415 11.63 13.59 21.05
C GLU A 415 10.31 13.84 20.32
N GLN A 416 10.17 14.99 19.64
CA GLN A 416 8.95 15.33 18.93
C GLN A 416 8.72 14.47 17.68
N SER A 417 9.75 13.99 17.01
CA SER A 417 9.62 13.01 15.93
C SER A 417 8.98 11.71 16.41
N ASN A 418 9.35 11.25 17.60
CA ASN A 418 8.85 10.03 18.24
C ASN A 418 7.52 10.22 18.99
N ALA A 419 7.02 11.47 19.14
CA ALA A 419 5.76 11.76 19.81
C ALA A 419 4.55 11.41 18.93
N THR A 420 4.44 10.13 18.59
CA THR A 420 3.39 9.58 17.71
C THR A 420 3.18 8.10 17.99
N ARG A 421 1.96 7.61 17.74
CA ARG A 421 1.64 6.17 17.72
C ARG A 421 1.97 5.52 16.38
N TYR A 422 2.21 6.33 15.36
CA TYR A 422 2.61 5.89 14.01
C TYR A 422 4.12 5.72 13.92
N GLY A 423 4.60 5.23 12.77
CA GLY A 423 6.03 5.03 12.51
C GLY A 423 6.27 4.55 11.08
N LEU A 424 5.71 5.27 10.06
CA LEU A 424 5.88 4.88 8.67
C LEU A 424 7.12 5.51 8.05
N ALA A 425 7.17 6.84 7.99
CA ALA A 425 8.27 7.55 7.38
C ALA A 425 8.72 8.73 8.25
N ALA A 426 10.01 9.06 8.18
CA ALA A 426 10.61 10.23 8.80
C ALA A 426 11.68 10.81 7.88
N SER A 427 11.99 12.09 8.05
CA SER A 427 13.01 12.78 7.24
C SER A 427 13.81 13.76 8.08
N LEU A 428 15.12 13.86 7.78
CA LEU A 428 16.01 14.88 8.36
C LEU A 428 16.70 15.65 7.25
N PHE A 429 16.71 16.97 7.36
CA PHE A 429 17.48 17.89 6.53
C PHE A 429 18.63 18.48 7.36
N SER A 430 19.86 18.14 7.00
CA SER A 430 21.09 18.57 7.63
C SER A 430 22.25 18.33 6.67
N ALA A 431 23.30 19.17 6.74
CA ALA A 431 24.52 18.93 5.98
C ALA A 431 25.37 17.82 6.61
N GLU A 432 25.27 17.61 7.92
CA GLU A 432 26.13 16.74 8.69
C GLU A 432 25.65 15.30 8.73
N ARG A 433 26.45 14.36 8.21
CA ARG A 433 26.16 12.93 8.23
C ARG A 433 25.99 12.39 9.65
N ALA A 434 26.77 12.85 10.61
CA ALA A 434 26.69 12.39 12.00
C ALA A 434 25.34 12.75 12.65
N THR A 435 24.75 13.91 12.31
CA THR A 435 23.42 14.32 12.74
C THR A 435 22.36 13.35 12.20
N PHE A 436 22.47 12.97 10.91
CA PHE A 436 21.59 11.98 10.32
C PHE A 436 21.75 10.59 10.94
N ASP A 437 22.98 10.12 11.15
CA ASP A 437 23.23 8.78 11.72
C ASP A 437 22.64 8.67 13.13
N ARG A 438 22.72 9.73 13.94
CA ARG A 438 22.07 9.79 15.24
C ARG A 438 20.54 9.80 15.13
N TYR A 439 19.98 10.63 14.25
CA TYR A 439 18.53 10.67 13.98
C TYR A 439 18.01 9.32 13.52
N PHE A 440 18.74 8.65 12.61
CA PHE A 440 18.41 7.32 12.12
C PHE A 440 18.38 6.26 13.23
N ALA A 441 19.31 6.34 14.18
CA ALA A 441 19.40 5.39 15.27
C ALA A 441 18.30 5.56 16.32
N GLU A 442 17.82 6.79 16.54
CA GLU A 442 16.95 7.14 17.68
C GLU A 442 15.47 7.32 17.26
N VAL A 443 15.16 7.57 15.97
CA VAL A 443 13.79 7.76 15.48
C VAL A 443 13.15 6.44 15.06
N ARG A 444 11.91 6.23 15.47
CA ARG A 444 11.16 4.99 15.26
C ARG A 444 10.25 5.09 14.03
N SER A 445 10.79 4.84 12.84
CA SER A 445 10.07 4.79 11.58
C SER A 445 10.61 3.69 10.68
N GLY A 446 9.76 3.11 9.84
CA GLY A 446 10.15 2.08 8.89
C GLY A 446 10.95 2.60 7.70
N CYS A 447 10.80 3.88 7.36
CA CYS A 447 11.56 4.58 6.33
C CYS A 447 12.13 5.87 6.93
N ILE A 448 13.46 6.07 6.87
CA ILE A 448 14.11 7.28 7.38
C ILE A 448 14.99 7.87 6.28
N ASN A 449 14.68 9.08 5.87
CA ASN A 449 15.31 9.74 4.72
C ASN A 449 16.25 10.86 5.14
N TRP A 450 17.30 11.10 4.37
CA TRP A 450 18.22 12.22 4.55
C TRP A 450 18.16 13.16 3.35
N ASN A 451 17.90 14.43 3.61
CA ASN A 451 17.86 15.51 2.61
C ASN A 451 16.86 15.28 1.46
N THR A 452 15.84 14.46 1.70
CA THR A 452 14.69 14.29 0.81
C THR A 452 13.43 14.14 1.66
N GLY A 453 12.25 14.38 1.09
CA GLY A 453 10.97 14.35 1.82
C GLY A 453 10.57 12.94 2.27
N THR A 454 9.58 12.86 3.14
CA THR A 454 9.02 11.57 3.63
C THR A 454 8.29 10.81 2.52
N ALA A 455 7.71 11.51 1.53
CA ALA A 455 7.01 10.93 0.39
C ALA A 455 7.97 10.67 -0.78
N GLY A 456 8.65 9.54 -0.78
CA GLY A 456 9.66 9.21 -1.80
C GLY A 456 10.29 7.85 -1.60
N ALA A 457 9.55 6.91 -0.97
CA ALA A 457 10.03 5.55 -0.75
C ALA A 457 10.32 4.81 -2.07
N SER A 458 11.36 4.00 -2.06
CA SER A 458 11.72 3.15 -3.19
C SER A 458 11.20 1.73 -2.97
N SER A 459 10.48 1.19 -3.95
CA SER A 459 10.05 -0.22 -3.91
C SER A 459 11.21 -1.22 -3.99
N LYS A 460 12.45 -0.77 -4.25
CA LYS A 460 13.66 -1.60 -4.19
C LYS A 460 14.16 -1.83 -2.77
N LEU A 461 13.62 -1.12 -1.80
CA LEU A 461 13.93 -1.22 -0.38
C LEU A 461 12.73 -1.77 0.40
N PRO A 462 12.90 -2.19 1.66
CA PRO A 462 11.76 -2.49 2.52
C PRO A 462 10.91 -1.24 2.70
N PHE A 463 9.60 -1.41 2.63
CA PHE A 463 8.62 -0.37 2.87
C PHE A 463 7.59 -0.89 3.87
N GLY A 464 7.41 -0.20 5.00
CA GLY A 464 6.44 -0.61 6.00
C GLY A 464 6.60 0.17 7.28
N GLY A 465 5.57 0.16 8.11
CA GLY A 465 5.50 0.96 9.32
C GLY A 465 5.55 0.15 10.62
N LEU A 466 5.77 0.88 11.69
CA LEU A 466 5.75 0.43 13.09
C LEU A 466 4.52 1.02 13.79
N GLY A 467 4.11 0.45 14.92
CA GLY A 467 2.97 0.94 15.70
C GLY A 467 1.67 0.95 14.89
N HIS A 468 0.98 2.10 14.82
CA HIS A 468 -0.25 2.24 14.05
C HIS A 468 -0.04 2.30 12.53
N SER A 469 1.21 2.27 12.05
CA SER A 469 1.52 2.29 10.62
C SER A 469 1.72 0.90 10.00
N GLY A 470 1.76 -0.16 10.80
CA GLY A 470 1.93 -1.51 10.27
C GLY A 470 2.32 -2.53 11.35
N ASN A 471 2.47 -3.78 10.94
CA ASN A 471 2.73 -4.90 11.87
C ASN A 471 4.01 -5.68 11.55
N HIS A 472 5.07 -4.99 11.16
CA HIS A 472 6.38 -5.58 10.85
C HIS A 472 6.35 -6.59 9.69
N ARG A 473 5.52 -6.32 8.68
CA ARG A 473 5.46 -7.06 7.41
C ARG A 473 5.75 -6.10 6.25
N PRO A 474 7.01 -5.63 6.11
CA PRO A 474 7.33 -4.62 5.11
C PRO A 474 7.09 -5.12 3.68
N ALA A 475 6.51 -4.25 2.87
CA ALA A 475 6.33 -4.38 1.44
C ALA A 475 7.61 -4.01 0.66
N GLY A 476 7.49 -3.56 -0.57
CA GLY A 476 8.63 -3.27 -1.45
C GLY A 476 9.37 -4.54 -1.83
N ALA A 477 10.70 -4.54 -1.78
CA ALA A 477 11.52 -5.72 -2.06
C ALA A 477 11.32 -6.87 -1.05
N PHE A 478 10.77 -6.57 0.13
CA PHE A 478 10.51 -7.54 1.19
C PHE A 478 9.13 -8.18 1.13
N SER A 479 8.27 -7.77 0.19
CA SER A 479 6.90 -8.31 0.10
C SER A 479 6.81 -9.82 -0.14
N VAL A 480 7.86 -10.45 -0.64
CA VAL A 480 7.92 -11.91 -0.79
C VAL A 480 7.92 -12.64 0.56
N ASP A 481 8.43 -12.01 1.65
CA ASP A 481 8.56 -12.62 2.97
C ASP A 481 7.19 -12.97 3.60
N TYR A 482 6.17 -12.19 3.32
CA TYR A 482 4.81 -12.49 3.80
C TYR A 482 3.96 -13.26 2.78
N CYS A 483 4.56 -13.64 1.65
CA CYS A 483 3.89 -14.43 0.61
C CYS A 483 4.30 -15.92 0.61
N ALA A 484 5.32 -16.29 1.38
CA ALA A 484 5.78 -17.67 1.49
C ALA A 484 6.29 -17.95 2.90
N TYR A 485 6.24 -19.21 3.32
CA TYR A 485 6.80 -19.62 4.60
C TYR A 485 7.87 -20.70 4.39
N PRO A 486 8.96 -20.67 5.19
CA PRO A 486 10.03 -21.67 5.13
C PRO A 486 9.60 -22.97 5.79
N VAL A 487 9.97 -24.08 5.18
CA VAL A 487 9.78 -25.44 5.70
C VAL A 487 11.13 -26.14 5.76
N ALA A 488 11.52 -26.55 6.98
CA ALA A 488 12.74 -27.33 7.17
C ALA A 488 12.47 -28.83 7.02
N SER A 489 13.38 -29.54 6.36
CA SER A 489 13.41 -31.01 6.32
C SER A 489 14.81 -31.51 6.60
N MET A 490 14.90 -32.65 7.29
CA MET A 490 16.14 -33.40 7.47
C MET A 490 16.17 -34.53 6.46
N VAL A 491 17.20 -34.57 5.66
CA VAL A 491 17.38 -35.56 4.59
C VAL A 491 18.54 -36.46 4.97
N GLU A 492 18.25 -37.72 5.28
CA GLU A 492 19.27 -38.76 5.49
C GLU A 492 19.74 -39.30 4.15
N ARG A 493 21.04 -39.24 3.88
CA ARG A 493 21.65 -39.67 2.60
C ARG A 493 21.88 -41.18 2.48
N GLY A 494 21.28 -41.97 3.38
CA GLY A 494 21.27 -43.43 3.27
C GLY A 494 22.41 -44.11 4.01
N GLY A 495 22.56 -43.84 5.24
CA GLY A 495 23.36 -44.64 6.17
C GLY A 495 22.47 -45.57 7.03
N ALA A 496 22.95 -46.70 7.49
CA ALA A 496 22.28 -47.43 8.53
C ALA A 496 22.28 -46.62 9.81
N ALA A 497 21.08 -46.25 10.33
CA ALA A 497 21.00 -45.63 11.62
C ALA A 497 21.47 -46.57 12.71
N ALA A 498 22.48 -46.17 13.49
CA ALA A 498 22.89 -46.92 14.67
C ALA A 498 21.87 -46.68 15.80
N PRO A 499 21.35 -47.71 16.44
CA PRO A 499 20.44 -47.52 17.58
C PRO A 499 21.16 -46.77 18.71
N PRO A 500 20.52 -45.77 19.34
CA PRO A 500 21.12 -45.07 20.49
C PRO A 500 21.23 -46.00 21.70
N ALA A 501 22.06 -45.62 22.66
CA ALA A 501 22.29 -46.42 23.89
C ALA A 501 20.94 -46.73 24.58
N GLY A 502 20.70 -48.02 24.85
CA GLY A 502 19.46 -48.50 25.47
C GLY A 502 18.34 -48.84 24.44
N MET A 503 18.53 -48.63 23.16
CA MET A 503 17.65 -49.12 22.12
C MET A 503 18.17 -50.41 21.56
N LEU A 504 17.44 -51.53 21.72
CA LEU A 504 17.74 -52.82 21.07
C LEU A 504 17.06 -52.87 19.74
N VAL A 505 17.80 -53.21 18.67
CA VAL A 505 17.31 -53.49 17.34
C VAL A 505 18.05 -54.69 16.81
N GLU A 506 17.36 -55.76 16.47
CA GLU A 506 17.95 -57.00 15.95
C GLU A 506 17.57 -57.15 14.48
N ASP A 507 18.55 -57.46 13.61
CA ASP A 507 18.36 -57.59 12.17
C ASP A 507 17.28 -58.63 11.81
N GLY A 508 17.21 -59.73 12.60
CA GLY A 508 16.20 -60.79 12.39
C GLY A 508 14.74 -60.34 12.59
N TRP A 509 14.48 -59.14 13.11
CA TRP A 509 13.11 -58.60 13.20
C TRP A 509 12.60 -58.08 11.87
N PHE A 510 13.49 -57.89 10.90
CA PHE A 510 13.15 -57.36 9.57
C PHE A 510 13.12 -58.46 8.50
N ASP A 511 13.47 -59.71 8.84
CA ASP A 511 13.40 -60.87 7.98
C ASP A 511 11.95 -61.40 7.98
N ALA A 512 11.10 -60.89 7.06
CA ALA A 512 9.71 -61.28 6.89
C ALA A 512 9.48 -62.03 5.57
#